data_883b6aaaedacb3f02058c65e6a35fc0f
#
_entry.id   883b6aaaedacb3f02058c65e6a35fc0f
#
_cell.length_a   1.000
_cell.length_b   1.000
_cell.length_c   1.000
_cell.angle_alpha   90.00
_cell.angle_beta   90.00
_cell.angle_gamma   90.00
#
_symmetry.space_group_name_H-M   'P 1'
#
loop_
_entity.id
_entity.type
_entity.pdbx_description
1 polymer ?
#
loop_
_entity_poly.entity_id
_entity_poly.type
_entity_poly.pdbx_seq_one_letter_code
_entity_poly.pdbx_strand_id
1 'polypeptide(L)'
;MTDVLLANTLYRLREKLHAGPATSGIRKKRSLGAHSTFWQPGQTLRISFTGTPDQWLKRAVFQTASQWLEHAYLQFELVDDNDDRAEIRIRTDVAENVNYSLLGRDSQWVTGASMALGVSLSDPQFDQIVLHEFGHALGMEHEHQHPHAHIPWNLDALSQGLAQALSQEQKDPQELLTAIETELTTQFLPLAEDDVQPLLPYDVESIMHYPIRQAHTWGNWEVGQNTKLSQKDKRFMRLLYPAPGQNGCRRT
;
A
#
# COMPACT_ATOMS: atom_id res chain seq x y z
N MET A 1 -12.43 14.97 -7.28
CA MET A 1 -11.56 14.11 -6.43
C MET A 1 -11.40 12.79 -7.16
N THR A 2 -10.19 12.47 -7.58
CA THR A 2 -9.88 11.24 -8.34
C THR A 2 -10.07 10.04 -7.43
N ASP A 3 -10.70 8.99 -7.92
CA ASP A 3 -10.84 7.74 -7.18
C ASP A 3 -9.52 6.98 -7.23
N VAL A 4 -8.77 7.04 -6.14
CA VAL A 4 -7.40 6.51 -6.07
C VAL A 4 -7.40 4.98 -6.27
N LEU A 5 -8.35 4.26 -5.66
CA LEU A 5 -8.43 2.80 -5.80
C LEU A 5 -8.69 2.40 -7.27
N LEU A 6 -9.65 3.06 -7.91
CA LEU A 6 -9.96 2.80 -9.31
C LEU A 6 -8.82 3.21 -10.26
N ALA A 7 -8.16 4.35 -9.99
CA ALA A 7 -7.01 4.81 -10.77
C ALA A 7 -5.84 3.83 -10.68
N ASN A 8 -5.52 3.35 -9.47
CA ASN A 8 -4.50 2.34 -9.27
C ASN A 8 -4.85 1.01 -9.95
N THR A 9 -6.12 0.61 -9.90
CA THR A 9 -6.62 -0.60 -10.59
C THR A 9 -6.46 -0.48 -12.10
N LEU A 10 -6.83 0.65 -12.68
CA LEU A 10 -6.65 0.95 -14.11
C LEU A 10 -5.18 0.94 -14.52
N TYR A 11 -4.32 1.56 -13.73
CA TYR A 11 -2.87 1.57 -13.99
C TYR A 11 -2.33 0.13 -14.04
N ARG A 12 -2.65 -0.71 -13.05
CA ARG A 12 -2.22 -2.11 -12.99
C ARG A 12 -2.75 -2.94 -14.16
N LEU A 13 -4.00 -2.72 -14.55
CA LEU A 13 -4.59 -3.38 -15.70
C LEU A 13 -3.86 -3.03 -17.00
N ARG A 14 -3.57 -1.75 -17.23
CA ARG A 14 -2.78 -1.31 -18.39
C ARG A 14 -1.40 -1.95 -18.41
N GLU A 15 -0.68 -1.90 -17.30
CA GLU A 15 0.63 -2.56 -17.19
C GLU A 15 0.57 -4.06 -17.54
N LYS A 16 -0.44 -4.78 -17.03
CA LYS A 16 -0.65 -6.21 -17.33
C LYS A 16 -1.00 -6.46 -18.79
N LEU A 17 -1.85 -5.62 -19.37
CA LEU A 17 -2.28 -5.77 -20.78
C LEU A 17 -1.17 -5.41 -21.77
N HIS A 18 -0.24 -4.55 -21.41
CA HIS A 18 0.92 -4.17 -22.24
C HIS A 18 2.17 -4.99 -21.95
N ALA A 19 2.30 -5.59 -20.76
CA ALA A 19 3.37 -6.52 -20.47
C ALA A 19 3.12 -7.81 -21.27
N GLY A 20 4.07 -8.16 -22.14
CA GLY A 20 4.06 -9.48 -22.79
C GLY A 20 4.04 -10.60 -21.73
N PRO A 21 3.81 -11.87 -22.14
CA PRO A 21 3.46 -12.98 -21.23
C PRO A 21 4.49 -13.34 -20.14
N ALA A 22 5.52 -12.54 -19.90
CA ALA A 22 6.64 -12.91 -19.04
C ALA A 22 6.98 -11.96 -17.88
N THR A 23 6.23 -10.89 -17.63
CA THR A 23 6.53 -9.99 -16.51
C THR A 23 5.33 -9.67 -15.64
N SER A 24 4.54 -10.67 -15.30
CA SER A 24 3.64 -10.50 -14.16
C SER A 24 4.51 -10.29 -12.93
N GLY A 25 4.61 -9.05 -12.45
CA GLY A 25 5.01 -8.77 -11.09
C GLY A 25 3.99 -9.45 -10.18
N ILE A 26 4.19 -10.74 -10.03
CA ILE A 26 3.39 -11.62 -9.20
C ILE A 26 3.47 -11.03 -7.81
N ARG A 27 2.36 -10.48 -7.30
CA ARG A 27 2.08 -10.74 -5.90
C ARG A 27 2.11 -12.28 -5.80
N LYS A 28 3.27 -12.82 -5.45
CA LYS A 28 3.35 -14.21 -5.06
C LYS A 28 2.26 -14.36 -4.01
N LYS A 29 1.28 -15.24 -4.27
CA LYS A 29 0.44 -15.77 -3.20
C LYS A 29 1.38 -16.00 -2.05
N ARG A 30 1.24 -15.24 -0.95
CA ARG A 30 2.09 -15.41 0.21
C ARG A 30 1.83 -16.84 0.66
N SER A 31 2.77 -17.70 0.34
CA SER A 31 2.80 -19.03 0.90
C SER A 31 2.97 -18.83 2.41
N LEU A 32 1.93 -19.09 3.16
CA LEU A 32 2.03 -19.31 4.59
C LEU A 32 3.25 -20.21 4.85
N GLY A 33 4.29 -19.66 5.46
CA GLY A 33 5.34 -20.49 6.03
C GLY A 33 6.80 -20.13 5.81
N ALA A 34 7.15 -19.18 4.94
CA ALA A 34 8.59 -18.94 4.69
C ALA A 34 9.15 -17.64 5.28
N HIS A 35 8.45 -16.51 5.26
CA HIS A 35 9.02 -15.23 5.73
C HIS A 35 7.96 -14.30 6.30
N SER A 36 8.14 -13.89 7.57
CA SER A 36 7.42 -12.75 8.13
C SER A 36 7.77 -11.49 7.32
N THR A 37 6.77 -10.76 6.84
CA THR A 37 6.95 -9.47 6.18
C THR A 37 7.36 -8.37 7.16
N PHE A 38 7.33 -8.63 8.45
CA PHE A 38 7.61 -7.65 9.49
C PHE A 38 9.09 -7.54 9.83
N TRP A 39 9.53 -6.35 10.14
CA TRP A 39 10.87 -6.04 10.65
C TRP A 39 11.07 -6.58 12.06
N GLN A 40 12.29 -6.53 12.57
CA GLN A 40 12.53 -6.87 13.97
C GLN A 40 12.32 -5.63 14.86
N PRO A 41 11.63 -5.75 16.01
CA PRO A 41 11.57 -4.65 16.98
C PRO A 41 12.97 -4.18 17.37
N GLY A 42 13.16 -2.86 17.40
CA GLY A 42 14.45 -2.22 17.66
C GLY A 42 15.36 -2.09 16.42
N GLN A 43 14.94 -2.60 15.25
CA GLN A 43 15.71 -2.48 14.02
C GLN A 43 15.76 -1.03 13.53
N THR A 44 16.91 -0.63 13.01
CA THR A 44 17.05 0.59 12.22
C THR A 44 16.75 0.27 10.75
N LEU A 45 15.82 1.02 10.16
CA LEU A 45 15.49 0.96 8.74
C LEU A 45 16.15 2.14 8.05
N ARG A 46 17.08 1.85 7.16
CA ARG A 46 17.77 2.87 6.36
C ARG A 46 16.86 3.25 5.20
N ILE A 47 16.76 4.55 4.98
CA ILE A 47 15.93 5.15 3.92
C ILE A 47 16.88 5.83 2.95
N SER A 48 16.86 5.40 1.70
CA SER A 48 17.62 5.98 0.60
C SER A 48 16.65 6.48 -0.47
N PHE A 49 17.00 7.56 -1.14
CA PHE A 49 16.28 8.02 -2.32
C PHE A 49 17.03 7.66 -3.59
N THR A 50 16.32 7.30 -4.65
CA THR A 50 16.92 7.04 -5.96
C THR A 50 16.98 8.34 -6.76
N GLY A 51 18.04 8.50 -7.55
CA GLY A 51 18.29 9.75 -8.27
C GLY A 51 18.84 10.83 -7.35
N THR A 52 18.42 12.06 -7.58
CA THR A 52 18.85 13.24 -6.80
C THR A 52 17.64 14.13 -6.48
N PRO A 53 16.69 13.64 -5.70
CA PRO A 53 15.49 14.41 -5.39
C PRO A 53 15.81 15.64 -4.53
N ASP A 54 14.89 16.58 -4.55
CA ASP A 54 15.00 17.80 -3.77
C ASP A 54 15.18 17.51 -2.27
N GLN A 55 16.09 18.22 -1.62
CA GLN A 55 16.43 17.97 -0.22
C GLN A 55 15.26 18.29 0.74
N TRP A 56 14.41 19.27 0.39
CA TRP A 56 13.24 19.61 1.20
C TRP A 56 12.20 18.52 1.11
N LEU A 57 12.01 17.94 -0.08
CA LEU A 57 11.12 16.80 -0.28
C LEU A 57 11.59 15.61 0.57
N LYS A 58 12.87 15.25 0.52
CA LYS A 58 13.43 14.16 1.34
C LYS A 58 13.19 14.36 2.82
N ARG A 59 13.44 15.58 3.32
CA ARG A 59 13.20 15.90 4.74
C ARG A 59 11.74 15.84 5.12
N ALA A 60 10.84 16.35 4.28
CA ALA A 60 9.42 16.31 4.53
C ALA A 60 8.89 14.86 4.58
N VAL A 61 9.28 14.02 3.61
CA VAL A 61 8.94 12.58 3.62
C VAL A 61 9.44 11.93 4.90
N PHE A 62 10.70 12.14 5.27
CA PHE A 62 11.29 11.56 6.48
C PHE A 62 10.56 12.01 7.76
N GLN A 63 10.24 13.30 7.88
CA GLN A 63 9.52 13.85 9.04
C GLN A 63 8.11 13.27 9.15
N THR A 64 7.36 13.27 8.04
CA THR A 64 6.00 12.71 8.02
C THR A 64 6.01 11.22 8.36
N ALA A 65 6.89 10.44 7.73
CA ALA A 65 7.04 9.02 8.00
C ALA A 65 7.41 8.72 9.47
N SER A 66 8.22 9.57 10.09
CA SER A 66 8.67 9.40 11.48
C SER A 66 7.54 9.44 12.51
N GLN A 67 6.33 9.91 12.14
CA GLN A 67 5.16 9.83 13.02
C GLN A 67 4.82 8.38 13.41
N TRP A 68 5.13 7.39 12.58
CA TRP A 68 4.96 5.98 12.91
C TRP A 68 5.83 5.52 14.07
N LEU A 69 7.03 6.11 14.24
CA LEU A 69 7.99 5.74 15.28
C LEU A 69 7.51 6.09 16.70
N GLU A 70 6.55 6.99 16.85
CA GLU A 70 5.90 7.24 18.14
C GLU A 70 5.14 6.01 18.67
N HIS A 71 4.87 5.05 17.78
CA HIS A 71 4.02 3.89 18.06
C HIS A 71 4.70 2.56 17.74
N ALA A 72 5.91 2.57 17.19
CA ALA A 72 6.67 1.39 16.80
C ALA A 72 8.08 1.46 17.40
N TYR A 73 8.54 0.40 18.06
CA TYR A 73 9.94 0.31 18.49
C TYR A 73 10.81 -0.05 17.28
N LEU A 74 11.03 0.96 16.43
CA LEU A 74 11.89 0.96 15.25
C LEU A 74 12.66 2.27 15.21
N GLN A 75 13.65 2.35 14.35
CA GLN A 75 14.39 3.59 14.05
C GLN A 75 14.42 3.81 12.54
N PHE A 76 14.39 5.07 12.11
CA PHE A 76 14.66 5.46 10.74
C PHE A 76 16.00 6.20 10.66
N GLU A 77 16.74 5.89 9.62
CA GLU A 77 18.01 6.56 9.31
C GLU A 77 17.98 6.97 7.83
N LEU A 78 18.11 8.28 7.58
CA LEU A 78 18.27 8.78 6.23
C LEU A 78 19.73 8.60 5.82
N VAL A 79 19.97 7.75 4.82
CA VAL A 79 21.31 7.48 4.30
C VAL A 79 21.56 8.18 2.96
N ASP A 80 22.73 7.98 2.38
CA ASP A 80 23.08 8.56 1.08
C ASP A 80 22.09 8.13 -0.03
N ASP A 81 21.89 9.01 -0.99
CA ASP A 81 21.08 8.71 -2.17
C ASP A 81 21.70 7.55 -2.96
N ASN A 82 20.84 6.74 -3.54
CA ASN A 82 21.23 5.55 -4.33
C ASN A 82 21.96 4.45 -3.52
N ASP A 83 21.83 4.43 -2.17
CA ASP A 83 22.26 3.25 -1.40
C ASP A 83 21.26 2.10 -1.62
N ASP A 84 21.64 1.15 -2.46
CA ASP A 84 20.86 -0.03 -2.82
C ASP A 84 20.73 -1.04 -1.66
N ARG A 85 21.53 -0.89 -0.60
CA ARG A 85 21.47 -1.72 0.62
C ARG A 85 20.46 -1.20 1.63
N ALA A 86 19.89 -0.01 1.41
CA ALA A 86 18.86 0.54 2.31
C ALA A 86 17.61 -0.36 2.31
N GLU A 87 16.97 -0.48 3.47
CA GLU A 87 15.74 -1.25 3.66
C GLU A 87 14.58 -0.66 2.86
N ILE A 88 14.48 0.67 2.80
CA ILE A 88 13.45 1.41 2.08
C ILE A 88 14.15 2.29 1.03
N ARG A 89 13.87 2.03 -0.25
CA ARG A 89 14.46 2.76 -1.37
C ARG A 89 13.36 3.46 -2.14
N ILE A 90 13.34 4.79 -2.05
CA ILE A 90 12.25 5.64 -2.52
C ILE A 90 12.64 6.29 -3.85
N ARG A 91 11.82 6.14 -4.87
CA ARG A 91 11.89 6.93 -6.09
C ARG A 91 10.80 7.99 -6.12
N THR A 92 11.15 9.17 -6.61
CA THR A 92 10.23 10.30 -6.73
C THR A 92 10.09 10.80 -8.17
N ASP A 93 10.86 10.24 -9.09
CA ASP A 93 10.85 10.52 -10.54
C ASP A 93 9.75 9.72 -11.27
N VAL A 94 8.56 9.67 -10.69
CA VAL A 94 7.39 8.98 -11.22
C VAL A 94 6.30 9.99 -11.57
N ALA A 95 5.32 9.56 -12.37
CA ALA A 95 4.18 10.41 -12.67
C ALA A 95 3.41 10.79 -11.39
N GLU A 96 2.80 11.98 -11.41
CA GLU A 96 1.91 12.40 -10.33
C GLU A 96 0.85 11.32 -10.05
N ASN A 97 0.55 11.11 -8.77
CA ASN A 97 -0.38 10.08 -8.28
C ASN A 97 0.06 8.61 -8.45
N VAL A 98 1.28 8.35 -8.88
CA VAL A 98 1.86 7.00 -8.82
C VAL A 98 2.53 6.81 -7.47
N ASN A 99 1.82 6.19 -6.54
CA ASN A 99 2.29 5.93 -5.20
C ASN A 99 2.14 4.44 -4.90
N TYR A 100 3.19 3.81 -4.41
CA TYR A 100 3.17 2.44 -3.94
C TYR A 100 4.34 2.14 -3.02
N SER A 101 4.18 1.15 -2.17
CA SER A 101 5.28 0.54 -1.42
C SER A 101 5.15 -0.99 -1.43
N LEU A 102 6.28 -1.66 -1.37
CA LEU A 102 6.33 -3.07 -1.02
C LEU A 102 6.06 -3.24 0.48
N LEU A 103 5.56 -4.42 0.85
CA LEU A 103 5.21 -4.71 2.23
C LEU A 103 6.45 -5.08 3.04
N GLY A 104 6.76 -4.27 4.03
CA GLY A 104 7.80 -4.55 5.00
C GLY A 104 9.07 -5.11 4.37
N ARG A 105 9.50 -6.29 4.83
CA ARG A 105 10.72 -6.95 4.38
C ARG A 105 10.70 -7.47 2.93
N ASP A 106 9.57 -7.43 2.24
CA ASP A 106 9.53 -7.77 0.81
C ASP A 106 10.44 -6.85 -0.01
N SER A 107 10.69 -5.64 0.50
CA SER A 107 11.67 -4.70 -0.05
C SER A 107 13.08 -5.27 -0.20
N GLN A 108 13.47 -6.24 0.61
CA GLN A 108 14.80 -6.87 0.59
C GLN A 108 14.98 -7.86 -0.57
N TRP A 109 13.88 -8.28 -1.21
CA TRP A 109 13.90 -9.29 -2.27
C TRP A 109 13.85 -8.69 -3.68
N VAL A 110 13.86 -7.36 -3.78
CA VAL A 110 13.86 -6.66 -5.06
C VAL A 110 15.09 -5.78 -5.20
N THR A 111 15.54 -5.63 -6.44
CA THR A 111 16.54 -4.64 -6.82
C THR A 111 15.87 -3.31 -7.16
N GLY A 112 16.55 -2.20 -6.92
CA GLY A 112 16.03 -0.86 -7.21
C GLY A 112 15.03 -0.36 -6.15
N ALA A 113 14.12 0.51 -6.56
CA ALA A 113 13.18 1.15 -5.63
C ALA A 113 12.16 0.16 -5.06
N SER A 114 11.94 0.23 -3.75
CA SER A 114 10.90 -0.52 -3.03
C SER A 114 9.64 0.31 -2.77
N MET A 115 9.72 1.62 -2.99
CA MET A 115 8.64 2.58 -2.83
C MET A 115 8.70 3.63 -3.94
N ALA A 116 7.55 4.09 -4.41
CA ALA A 116 7.43 5.26 -5.27
C ALA A 116 6.50 6.29 -4.64
N LEU A 117 6.89 7.55 -4.71
CA LEU A 117 6.11 8.69 -4.22
C LEU A 117 6.03 9.76 -5.31
N GLY A 118 4.92 9.76 -6.08
CA GLY A 118 4.60 10.76 -7.09
C GLY A 118 3.89 11.97 -6.48
N VAL A 119 4.48 12.55 -5.45
CA VAL A 119 3.91 13.67 -4.68
C VAL A 119 4.86 14.87 -4.66
N SER A 120 4.31 16.06 -4.54
CA SER A 120 5.06 17.29 -4.33
C SER A 120 4.77 17.86 -2.94
N LEU A 121 5.65 18.76 -2.46
CA LEU A 121 5.45 19.45 -1.17
C LEU A 121 4.16 20.30 -1.12
N SER A 122 3.64 20.69 -2.28
CA SER A 122 2.39 21.46 -2.39
C SER A 122 1.14 20.59 -2.49
N ASP A 123 1.28 19.27 -2.55
CA ASP A 123 0.15 18.36 -2.60
C ASP A 123 -0.61 18.38 -1.27
N PRO A 124 -1.91 18.73 -1.27
CA PRO A 124 -2.71 18.72 -0.03
C PRO A 124 -2.82 17.33 0.60
N GLN A 125 -2.53 16.27 -0.13
CA GLN A 125 -2.56 14.88 0.33
C GLN A 125 -1.16 14.34 0.69
N PHE A 126 -0.12 15.19 0.68
CA PHE A 126 1.26 14.77 0.90
C PHE A 126 1.44 13.89 2.14
N ASP A 127 1.01 14.39 3.31
CA ASP A 127 1.16 13.65 4.57
C ASP A 127 0.40 12.32 4.56
N GLN A 128 -0.81 12.31 4.05
CA GLN A 128 -1.63 11.11 3.94
C GLN A 128 -0.94 10.06 3.07
N ILE A 129 -0.46 10.44 1.88
CA ILE A 129 0.19 9.51 0.95
C ILE A 129 1.46 8.95 1.58
N VAL A 130 2.30 9.80 2.15
CA VAL A 130 3.53 9.36 2.81
C VAL A 130 3.22 8.40 3.97
N LEU A 131 2.25 8.73 4.83
CA LEU A 131 1.86 7.86 5.94
C LEU A 131 1.32 6.51 5.44
N HIS A 132 0.50 6.51 4.38
CA HIS A 132 -0.05 5.29 3.79
C HIS A 132 1.06 4.38 3.24
N GLU A 133 1.94 4.91 2.40
CA GLU A 133 3.01 4.12 1.79
C GLU A 133 4.03 3.62 2.83
N PHE A 134 4.31 4.41 3.86
CA PHE A 134 5.12 3.93 4.98
C PHE A 134 4.39 2.90 5.84
N GLY A 135 3.06 2.94 5.94
CA GLY A 135 2.28 1.86 6.53
C GLY A 135 2.56 0.52 5.85
N HIS A 136 2.58 0.50 4.50
CA HIS A 136 2.99 -0.68 3.73
C HIS A 136 4.46 -1.06 4.00
N ALA A 137 5.38 -0.09 3.95
CA ALA A 137 6.79 -0.35 4.26
C ALA A 137 7.01 -0.94 5.66
N LEU A 138 6.10 -0.69 6.58
CA LEU A 138 6.07 -1.27 7.93
C LEU A 138 5.22 -2.55 8.02
N GLY A 139 4.68 -3.06 6.94
CA GLY A 139 4.01 -4.35 6.85
C GLY A 139 2.48 -4.32 6.96
N MET A 140 1.84 -3.16 6.89
CA MET A 140 0.37 -3.06 6.86
C MET A 140 -0.19 -3.33 5.46
N GLU A 141 -1.26 -4.10 5.41
CA GLU A 141 -2.09 -4.27 4.20
C GLU A 141 -3.15 -3.17 4.11
N HIS A 142 -3.86 -3.12 2.97
CA HIS A 142 -4.99 -2.22 2.82
C HIS A 142 -6.15 -2.61 3.73
N GLU A 143 -6.66 -1.67 4.48
CA GLU A 143 -7.73 -1.93 5.45
C GLU A 143 -9.08 -2.25 4.79
N HIS A 144 -9.37 -1.76 3.58
CA HIS A 144 -10.57 -2.16 2.84
C HIS A 144 -10.59 -3.64 2.46
N GLN A 145 -9.44 -4.30 2.47
CA GLN A 145 -9.30 -5.76 2.26
C GLN A 145 -9.27 -6.55 3.58
N HIS A 146 -9.56 -5.90 4.70
CA HIS A 146 -9.65 -6.59 5.98
C HIS A 146 -10.69 -7.73 5.92
N PRO A 147 -10.41 -8.93 6.45
CA PRO A 147 -11.35 -10.07 6.42
C PRO A 147 -12.77 -9.73 6.89
N HIS A 148 -12.91 -8.83 7.84
CA HIS A 148 -14.19 -8.41 8.41
C HIS A 148 -14.70 -7.06 7.90
N ALA A 149 -14.19 -6.54 6.79
CA ALA A 149 -14.63 -5.24 6.26
C ALA A 149 -16.08 -5.27 5.75
N HIS A 150 -16.53 -6.39 5.20
CA HIS A 150 -17.89 -6.60 4.69
C HIS A 150 -18.43 -5.45 3.81
N ILE A 151 -17.56 -4.89 2.98
CA ILE A 151 -17.90 -3.78 2.08
C ILE A 151 -18.88 -4.26 1.01
N PRO A 152 -20.05 -3.62 0.85
CA PRO A 152 -21.05 -4.05 -0.11
C PRO A 152 -20.70 -3.57 -1.52
N TRP A 153 -19.61 -4.09 -2.11
CA TRP A 153 -19.14 -3.71 -3.43
C TRP A 153 -20.18 -3.94 -4.54
N ASN A 154 -20.35 -2.98 -5.41
CA ASN A 154 -21.05 -3.13 -6.69
C ASN A 154 -20.04 -3.52 -7.77
N LEU A 155 -19.65 -4.80 -7.77
CA LEU A 155 -18.62 -5.33 -8.68
C LEU A 155 -19.04 -5.18 -10.16
N ASP A 156 -20.34 -5.24 -10.46
CA ASP A 156 -20.85 -5.05 -11.83
C ASP A 156 -20.59 -3.60 -12.32
N ALA A 157 -20.89 -2.62 -11.49
CA ALA A 157 -20.62 -1.22 -11.83
C ALA A 157 -19.13 -0.94 -11.97
N LEU A 158 -18.30 -1.52 -11.09
CA LEU A 158 -16.84 -1.40 -11.15
C LEU A 158 -16.29 -2.07 -12.42
N SER A 159 -16.73 -3.28 -12.74
CA SER A 159 -16.33 -4.00 -13.96
C SER A 159 -16.69 -3.23 -15.22
N GLN A 160 -17.93 -2.72 -15.31
CA GLN A 160 -18.37 -1.89 -16.43
C GLN A 160 -17.56 -0.60 -16.57
N GLY A 161 -17.28 0.10 -15.47
CA GLY A 161 -16.47 1.30 -15.45
C GLY A 161 -15.04 1.07 -15.94
N LEU A 162 -14.41 -0.02 -15.49
CA LEU A 162 -13.08 -0.45 -15.92
C LEU A 162 -13.06 -0.83 -17.41
N ALA A 163 -14.03 -1.62 -17.86
CA ALA A 163 -14.16 -2.01 -19.27
C ALA A 163 -14.34 -0.78 -20.18
N GLN A 164 -15.15 0.19 -19.77
CA GLN A 164 -15.32 1.44 -20.51
C GLN A 164 -14.03 2.26 -20.57
N ALA A 165 -13.30 2.37 -19.45
CA ALA A 165 -12.02 3.10 -19.38
C ALA A 165 -10.92 2.44 -20.22
N LEU A 166 -11.03 1.13 -20.48
CA LEU A 166 -10.08 0.33 -21.27
C LEU A 166 -10.61 0.04 -22.70
N SER A 167 -11.72 0.63 -23.10
CA SER A 167 -12.35 0.35 -24.41
C SER A 167 -11.49 0.68 -25.62
N GLN A 168 -10.48 1.53 -25.46
CA GLN A 168 -9.52 1.88 -26.50
C GLN A 168 -8.32 0.93 -26.58
N GLU A 169 -8.16 0.03 -25.60
CA GLU A 169 -7.13 -0.99 -25.64
C GLU A 169 -7.53 -2.06 -26.66
N GLN A 170 -6.68 -2.27 -27.68
CA GLN A 170 -6.96 -3.23 -28.75
C GLN A 170 -6.70 -4.67 -28.27
N LYS A 171 -7.52 -5.16 -27.35
CA LYS A 171 -7.44 -6.46 -26.72
C LYS A 171 -8.69 -7.30 -27.00
N ASP A 172 -8.52 -8.61 -26.94
CA ASP A 172 -9.65 -9.53 -27.00
C ASP A 172 -10.63 -9.23 -25.84
N PRO A 173 -11.94 -9.10 -26.10
CA PRO A 173 -12.92 -8.77 -25.07
C PRO A 173 -12.96 -9.78 -23.91
N GLN A 174 -12.75 -11.06 -24.17
CA GLN A 174 -12.74 -12.08 -23.15
C GLN A 174 -11.47 -12.01 -22.29
N GLU A 175 -10.32 -11.74 -22.90
CA GLU A 175 -9.05 -11.51 -22.19
C GLU A 175 -9.16 -10.28 -21.26
N LEU A 176 -9.74 -9.20 -21.78
CA LEU A 176 -9.97 -7.97 -21.03
C LEU A 176 -10.90 -8.21 -19.83
N LEU A 177 -12.00 -8.88 -20.03
CA LEU A 177 -12.95 -9.20 -18.94
C LEU A 177 -12.29 -10.07 -17.87
N THR A 178 -11.58 -11.10 -18.25
CA THR A 178 -10.85 -11.97 -17.32
C THR A 178 -9.80 -11.21 -16.51
N ALA A 179 -9.09 -10.27 -17.15
CA ALA A 179 -8.12 -9.42 -16.47
C ALA A 179 -8.80 -8.49 -15.44
N ILE A 180 -9.93 -7.89 -15.81
CA ILE A 180 -10.73 -7.04 -14.91
C ILE A 180 -11.23 -7.84 -13.71
N GLU A 181 -11.85 -9.00 -13.91
CA GLU A 181 -12.37 -9.85 -12.84
C GLU A 181 -11.24 -10.29 -11.87
N THR A 182 -10.09 -10.64 -12.42
CA THR A 182 -8.92 -10.99 -11.62
C THR A 182 -8.45 -9.82 -10.78
N GLU A 183 -8.39 -8.61 -11.35
CA GLU A 183 -7.94 -7.44 -10.63
C GLU A 183 -8.97 -6.99 -9.57
N LEU A 184 -10.27 -7.04 -9.87
CA LEU A 184 -11.32 -6.77 -8.89
C LEU A 184 -11.23 -7.73 -7.71
N THR A 185 -11.07 -9.02 -7.97
CA THR A 185 -10.90 -10.02 -6.91
C THR A 185 -9.67 -9.73 -6.05
N THR A 186 -8.57 -9.35 -6.69
CA THR A 186 -7.27 -9.17 -6.00
C THR A 186 -7.20 -7.86 -5.22
N GLN A 187 -7.84 -6.79 -5.72
CA GLN A 187 -7.70 -5.45 -5.14
C GLN A 187 -8.88 -5.01 -4.27
N PHE A 188 -10.06 -5.62 -4.42
CA PHE A 188 -11.27 -5.18 -3.74
C PHE A 188 -11.78 -6.17 -2.70
N LEU A 189 -11.63 -7.47 -2.94
CA LEU A 189 -12.18 -8.47 -2.02
C LEU A 189 -11.30 -8.66 -0.78
N PRO A 190 -11.90 -9.10 0.34
CA PRO A 190 -11.18 -9.35 1.58
C PRO A 190 -10.05 -10.37 1.41
N LEU A 191 -8.97 -10.18 2.16
CA LEU A 191 -7.93 -11.18 2.35
C LEU A 191 -8.44 -12.33 3.22
N ALA A 192 -7.82 -13.50 3.13
CA ALA A 192 -8.12 -14.58 4.06
C ALA A 192 -7.60 -14.22 5.47
N GLU A 193 -8.30 -14.65 6.54
CA GLU A 193 -7.90 -14.36 7.92
C GLU A 193 -6.51 -14.89 8.23
N ASP A 194 -6.14 -16.05 7.68
CA ASP A 194 -4.82 -16.66 7.87
C ASP A 194 -3.68 -15.86 7.22
N ASP A 195 -4.00 -14.98 6.26
CA ASP A 195 -3.03 -14.15 5.55
C ASP A 195 -2.76 -12.82 6.27
N VAL A 196 -3.53 -12.48 7.31
CA VAL A 196 -3.46 -11.20 8.02
C VAL A 196 -3.15 -11.40 9.50
N GLN A 197 -1.99 -10.92 9.95
CA GLN A 197 -1.58 -11.04 11.36
C GLN A 197 -0.78 -9.80 11.81
N PRO A 198 -1.04 -9.28 13.02
CA PRO A 198 -2.14 -9.60 13.93
C PRO A 198 -3.46 -9.06 13.43
N LEU A 199 -4.54 -9.82 13.59
CA LEU A 199 -5.86 -9.38 13.21
C LEU A 199 -6.44 -8.48 14.32
N LEU A 200 -6.57 -7.19 14.03
CA LEU A 200 -7.36 -6.24 14.84
C LEU A 200 -8.76 -6.12 14.23
N PRO A 201 -9.76 -5.64 14.97
CA PRO A 201 -11.06 -5.35 14.37
C PRO A 201 -10.95 -4.33 13.26
N TYR A 202 -11.71 -4.51 12.18
CA TYR A 202 -11.79 -3.60 11.04
C TYR A 202 -11.90 -2.13 11.46
N ASP A 203 -11.21 -1.25 10.74
CA ASP A 203 -11.06 0.16 11.05
C ASP A 203 -11.32 1.07 9.86
N VAL A 204 -12.51 1.57 9.74
CA VAL A 204 -12.89 2.52 8.69
C VAL A 204 -12.08 3.83 8.73
N GLU A 205 -11.47 4.17 9.88
CA GLU A 205 -10.66 5.38 10.08
C GLU A 205 -9.16 5.15 9.84
N SER A 206 -8.73 3.91 9.50
CA SER A 206 -7.32 3.60 9.27
C SER A 206 -6.75 4.42 8.11
N ILE A 207 -5.51 4.89 8.26
CA ILE A 207 -4.75 5.53 7.16
C ILE A 207 -4.56 4.56 5.98
N MET A 208 -4.65 3.24 6.22
CA MET A 208 -4.54 2.21 5.20
C MET A 208 -5.85 1.95 4.46
N HIS A 209 -6.94 2.62 4.84
CA HIS A 209 -8.23 2.49 4.18
C HIS A 209 -8.34 3.44 3.00
N TYR A 210 -8.57 2.91 1.79
CA TYR A 210 -8.88 3.76 0.65
C TYR A 210 -10.24 4.44 0.82
N PRO A 211 -10.39 5.70 0.37
CA PRO A 211 -11.70 6.31 0.25
C PRO A 211 -12.54 5.51 -0.75
N ILE A 212 -13.80 5.24 -0.39
CA ILE A 212 -14.73 4.47 -1.22
C ILE A 212 -15.96 5.33 -1.48
N ARG A 213 -16.28 5.51 -2.75
CA ARG A 213 -17.45 6.29 -3.19
C ARG A 213 -18.69 5.43 -3.17
N GLN A 214 -19.82 6.02 -2.83
CA GLN A 214 -21.12 5.37 -2.90
C GLN A 214 -21.42 4.75 -4.29
N ALA A 215 -20.94 5.35 -5.38
CA ALA A 215 -21.12 4.83 -6.73
C ALA A 215 -20.49 3.43 -6.94
N HIS A 216 -19.60 2.99 -6.05
CA HIS A 216 -18.89 1.70 -6.12
C HIS A 216 -19.47 0.65 -5.15
N THR A 217 -20.53 1.00 -4.43
CA THR A 217 -21.15 0.14 -3.42
C THR A 217 -22.65 0.08 -3.60
N TRP A 218 -23.27 -0.95 -3.03
CA TRP A 218 -24.71 -1.03 -2.93
C TRP A 218 -25.20 -0.18 -1.75
N GLY A 219 -26.36 0.44 -1.90
CA GLY A 219 -26.97 1.28 -0.87
C GLY A 219 -26.26 2.62 -0.65
N ASN A 220 -26.26 3.12 0.57
CA ASN A 220 -25.69 4.42 0.98
C ASN A 220 -24.37 4.22 1.76
N TRP A 221 -23.52 3.31 1.29
CA TRP A 221 -22.28 3.00 1.98
C TRP A 221 -21.11 3.71 1.29
N GLU A 222 -20.33 4.44 2.05
CA GLU A 222 -19.15 5.15 1.59
C GLU A 222 -18.12 5.30 2.71
N VAL A 223 -16.86 5.51 2.36
CA VAL A 223 -15.78 5.87 3.28
C VAL A 223 -15.09 7.12 2.77
N GLY A 224 -14.96 8.10 3.63
CA GLY A 224 -14.24 9.33 3.36
C GLY A 224 -12.73 9.13 3.31
N GLN A 225 -12.00 10.22 3.13
CA GLN A 225 -10.55 10.21 3.08
C GLN A 225 -9.96 10.33 4.48
N ASN A 226 -9.19 9.34 4.91
CA ASN A 226 -8.45 9.34 6.16
C ASN A 226 -7.10 10.04 5.95
N THR A 227 -6.79 11.01 6.80
CA THR A 227 -5.58 11.85 6.65
C THR A 227 -4.60 11.73 7.81
N LYS A 228 -4.91 10.91 8.81
CA LYS A 228 -4.13 10.76 10.04
C LYS A 228 -4.13 9.30 10.49
N LEU A 229 -3.11 8.92 11.24
CA LEU A 229 -3.06 7.61 11.89
C LEU A 229 -4.22 7.45 12.86
N SER A 230 -5.01 6.40 12.70
CA SER A 230 -6.09 6.05 13.62
C SER A 230 -5.54 5.48 14.94
N GLN A 231 -6.42 5.28 15.92
CA GLN A 231 -6.02 4.62 17.16
C GLN A 231 -5.68 3.14 16.95
N LYS A 232 -6.31 2.48 15.96
CA LYS A 232 -6.00 1.08 15.65
C LYS A 232 -4.71 0.95 14.84
N ASP A 233 -4.40 1.87 13.93
CA ASP A 233 -3.08 1.95 13.28
C ASP A 233 -1.96 2.01 14.32
N LYS A 234 -2.09 2.92 15.28
CA LYS A 234 -1.14 3.10 16.39
C LYS A 234 -1.03 1.85 17.27
N ARG A 235 -2.16 1.19 17.55
CA ARG A 235 -2.19 -0.06 18.32
C ARG A 235 -1.53 -1.19 17.54
N PHE A 236 -1.80 -1.30 16.25
CA PHE A 236 -1.20 -2.31 15.38
C PHE A 236 0.33 -2.22 15.42
N MET A 237 0.89 -1.02 15.29
CA MET A 237 2.34 -0.81 15.36
C MET A 237 2.94 -1.19 16.71
N ARG A 238 2.26 -0.88 17.83
CA ARG A 238 2.73 -1.31 19.16
C ARG A 238 2.71 -2.83 19.34
N LEU A 239 1.78 -3.53 18.70
CA LEU A 239 1.71 -4.99 18.76
C LEU A 239 2.80 -5.65 17.89
N LEU A 240 3.08 -5.07 16.71
CA LEU A 240 4.10 -5.59 15.82
C LEU A 240 5.53 -5.29 16.30
N TYR A 241 5.73 -4.08 16.77
CA TYR A 241 7.03 -3.54 17.15
C TYR A 241 7.02 -3.07 18.61
N PRO A 242 6.85 -4.01 19.57
CA PRO A 242 6.77 -3.66 20.99
C PRO A 242 8.13 -3.20 21.50
N ALA A 243 8.13 -2.19 22.39
CA ALA A 243 9.33 -1.81 23.13
C ALA A 243 9.74 -2.92 24.13
N PRO A 244 11.00 -2.96 24.55
CA PRO A 244 11.46 -3.93 25.54
C PRO A 244 10.57 -3.93 26.79
N GLY A 245 10.14 -5.12 27.22
CA GLY A 245 9.25 -5.30 28.37
C GLY A 245 7.76 -5.13 28.10
N GLN A 246 7.36 -4.78 26.88
CA GLN A 246 5.95 -4.73 26.47
C GLN A 246 5.54 -6.06 25.81
N ASN A 247 4.27 -6.46 26.06
CA ASN A 247 3.70 -7.64 25.38
C ASN A 247 3.36 -7.30 23.94
N GLY A 248 4.12 -7.83 23.00
CA GLY A 248 3.81 -7.77 21.58
C GLY A 248 3.02 -8.99 21.10
N CYS A 249 2.69 -9.00 19.82
CA CYS A 249 2.15 -10.19 19.17
C CYS A 249 3.21 -11.30 19.21
N ARG A 250 2.88 -12.47 19.78
CA ARG A 250 3.78 -13.63 19.73
C ARG A 250 3.87 -14.10 18.29
N ARG A 251 5.06 -14.05 17.73
CA ARG A 251 5.34 -14.64 16.41
C ARG A 251 5.39 -16.17 16.61
N THR A 252 4.40 -16.86 16.12
CA THR A 252 4.40 -18.34 16.03
C THR A 252 4.98 -18.76 14.68
#